data_1e9e37ff15a16e2ee8365d665529eecd
#
_entry.id   1e9e37ff15a16e2ee8365d665529eecd
#
_cell.length_a   1.000
_cell.length_b   1.000
_cell.length_c   1.000
_cell.angle_alpha   90.00
_cell.angle_beta   90.00
_cell.angle_gamma   90.00
#
_symmetry.space_group_name_H-M   'P 1'
#
loop_
_entity.id
_entity.type
_entity.pdbx_description
1 polymer ?
#
loop_
_entity_poly.entity_id
_entity_poly.type
_entity_poly.pdbx_seq_one_letter_code
_entity_poly.pdbx_strand_id
1 'polypeptide(L)'
;MNDVRLEVGSSVGIIMAQGVRGTRDFYPEDMRLRNWLFDNFDDAALLHGFQEYDAPVLESEELYTRKQGEEITQQLYNFKDKGDRKVALRPEMTPSLARMVMSRAGVLPMPIKWYSIPQCWRYERTQRGRGREHYQWNVDIWGTDKISADAELISVLVTFFRSVGLTEEDLVIKISSRKVLEEVLGSLGLEGDTFAKTCIIVDKMDKLPADVVSKQLSDLGLDENAIQTIQSTLAIKDMNSLKAILGEESAAVMELTSLFSALDAYGISNWIEFDASIVRGLAYYTGPVFEAHDRAGELRAICGGGRYDKLLSTLGGKDLPATGFGFGDMVIMELLAEKGLVPELIGGIDDIVISLSPELRNAAMSVASSLRVNGRSVDLVLEDKRLKWAFKHAERSGAQRLVMVMPEEWKDGKVKIKDLESGEEVEVSVDSL
;
A
#
# COMPACT_ATOMS: atom_id res chain seq x y z
N MET A 1 4.13 -1.35 -70.66
CA MET A 1 3.22 -1.42 -69.47
C MET A 1 4.11 -1.07 -68.29
N ASN A 2 4.08 0.18 -67.91
CA ASN A 2 5.01 0.74 -66.91
C ASN A 2 4.32 0.67 -65.53
N ASP A 3 4.96 -0.05 -64.64
CA ASP A 3 4.62 -0.11 -63.24
C ASP A 3 5.20 1.14 -62.56
N VAL A 4 4.38 2.10 -62.20
CA VAL A 4 4.75 3.28 -61.44
C VAL A 4 4.59 2.90 -59.96
N ARG A 5 5.67 2.50 -59.29
CA ARG A 5 5.74 2.44 -57.83
C ARG A 5 5.76 3.87 -57.26
N LEU A 6 4.64 4.24 -56.65
CA LEU A 6 4.62 5.42 -55.78
C LEU A 6 5.41 5.10 -54.50
N GLU A 7 6.53 5.78 -54.34
CA GLU A 7 7.25 5.83 -53.06
C GLU A 7 6.36 6.55 -52.03
N VAL A 8 5.81 5.80 -51.08
CA VAL A 8 5.14 6.37 -49.93
C VAL A 8 6.24 6.92 -49.03
N GLY A 9 6.29 8.28 -48.95
CA GLY A 9 7.19 8.99 -48.07
C GLY A 9 7.07 8.52 -46.63
N SER A 10 8.23 8.37 -46.01
CA SER A 10 8.37 8.05 -44.57
C SER A 10 7.59 9.09 -43.75
N SER A 11 6.41 8.71 -43.26
CA SER A 11 5.74 9.43 -42.19
C SER A 11 6.64 9.38 -40.96
N VAL A 12 7.20 10.53 -40.59
CA VAL A 12 7.79 10.73 -39.28
C VAL A 12 6.64 10.50 -38.29
N GLY A 13 6.53 9.28 -37.75
CA GLY A 13 5.55 8.97 -36.72
C GLY A 13 5.80 9.91 -35.55
N ILE A 14 4.80 10.71 -35.19
CA ILE A 14 4.82 11.48 -33.95
C ILE A 14 4.96 10.45 -32.83
N ILE A 15 6.16 10.34 -32.26
CA ILE A 15 6.38 9.54 -31.05
C ILE A 15 5.69 10.32 -29.93
N MET A 16 4.47 9.91 -29.58
CA MET A 16 3.83 10.45 -28.38
C MET A 16 4.69 10.09 -27.17
N ALA A 17 4.93 11.07 -26.31
CA ALA A 17 5.61 10.85 -25.05
C ALA A 17 4.83 9.80 -24.25
N GLN A 18 5.50 8.72 -23.86
CA GLN A 18 4.93 7.64 -23.05
C GLN A 18 5.56 7.68 -21.67
N GLY A 19 4.79 7.31 -20.65
CA GLY A 19 5.29 7.08 -19.30
C GLY A 19 6.36 5.99 -19.25
N VAL A 20 7.16 5.97 -18.21
CA VAL A 20 8.14 4.91 -17.98
C VAL A 20 7.42 3.57 -17.85
N ARG A 21 7.92 2.54 -18.56
CA ARG A 21 7.28 1.23 -18.54
C ARG A 21 7.14 0.68 -17.13
N GLY A 22 5.91 0.32 -16.74
CA GLY A 22 5.57 -0.25 -15.44
C GLY A 22 5.27 0.79 -14.35
N THR A 23 5.16 2.07 -14.75
CA THR A 23 4.61 3.15 -13.91
C THR A 23 3.19 3.49 -14.37
N ARG A 24 2.41 4.14 -13.48
CA ARG A 24 1.03 4.53 -13.73
C ARG A 24 0.88 6.04 -13.78
N ASP A 25 0.08 6.53 -14.71
CA ASP A 25 -0.50 7.86 -14.65
C ASP A 25 -1.81 7.78 -13.87
N PHE A 26 -2.11 8.79 -13.07
CA PHE A 26 -3.36 8.88 -12.31
C PHE A 26 -4.17 10.07 -12.82
N TYR A 27 -5.19 9.81 -13.60
CA TYR A 27 -6.15 10.81 -14.00
C TYR A 27 -7.05 11.21 -12.82
N PRO A 28 -7.84 12.31 -12.91
CA PRO A 28 -8.65 12.77 -11.78
C PRO A 28 -9.58 11.70 -11.19
N GLU A 29 -10.14 10.82 -12.00
CA GLU A 29 -10.95 9.68 -11.58
C GLU A 29 -10.12 8.64 -10.81
N ASP A 30 -8.93 8.32 -11.31
CA ASP A 30 -8.00 7.39 -10.63
C ASP A 30 -7.50 7.98 -9.31
N MET A 31 -7.29 9.32 -9.29
CA MET A 31 -6.90 10.04 -8.08
C MET A 31 -7.98 10.00 -7.00
N ARG A 32 -9.25 10.10 -7.37
CA ARG A 32 -10.35 9.95 -6.38
C ARG A 32 -10.33 8.59 -5.73
N LEU A 33 -10.17 7.54 -6.55
CA LEU A 33 -10.12 6.16 -6.05
C LEU A 33 -8.88 5.90 -5.18
N ARG A 34 -7.72 6.40 -5.61
CA ARG A 34 -6.49 6.31 -4.80
C ARG A 34 -6.64 7.04 -3.46
N ASN A 35 -7.18 8.25 -3.48
CA ASN A 35 -7.36 9.03 -2.26
C ASN A 35 -8.36 8.33 -1.32
N TRP A 36 -9.46 7.80 -1.84
CA TRP A 36 -10.38 6.99 -1.04
C TRP A 36 -9.68 5.83 -0.33
N LEU A 37 -8.79 5.12 -1.04
CA LEU A 37 -8.01 4.03 -0.41
C LEU A 37 -7.10 4.57 0.68
N PHE A 38 -6.41 5.69 0.42
CA PHE A 38 -5.49 6.31 1.38
C PHE A 38 -6.22 6.85 2.61
N ASP A 39 -7.38 7.48 2.42
CA ASP A 39 -8.23 7.95 3.52
C ASP A 39 -8.62 6.78 4.45
N ASN A 40 -8.94 5.59 3.90
CA ASN A 40 -9.20 4.40 4.71
C ASN A 40 -7.95 3.86 5.43
N PHE A 41 -6.75 3.97 4.83
CA PHE A 41 -5.49 3.65 5.51
C PHE A 41 -5.22 4.62 6.65
N ASP A 42 -5.38 5.92 6.41
CA ASP A 42 -5.20 6.98 7.40
C ASP A 42 -6.17 6.81 8.56
N ASP A 43 -7.45 6.64 8.29
CA ASP A 43 -8.48 6.45 9.30
C ASP A 43 -8.18 5.23 10.19
N ALA A 44 -7.82 4.09 9.58
CA ALA A 44 -7.48 2.89 10.35
C ALA A 44 -6.26 3.12 11.24
N ALA A 45 -5.22 3.79 10.76
CA ALA A 45 -4.03 4.12 11.56
C ALA A 45 -4.35 5.10 12.69
N LEU A 46 -5.09 6.17 12.40
CA LEU A 46 -5.47 7.20 13.36
C LEU A 46 -6.38 6.66 14.48
N LEU A 47 -7.33 5.76 14.17
CA LEU A 47 -8.17 5.08 15.15
C LEU A 47 -7.34 4.29 16.17
N HIS A 48 -6.17 3.80 15.78
CA HIS A 48 -5.23 3.09 16.65
C HIS A 48 -4.15 4.00 17.26
N GLY A 49 -4.25 5.33 17.07
CA GLY A 49 -3.35 6.33 17.66
C GLY A 49 -1.96 6.38 17.02
N PHE A 50 -1.83 5.94 15.76
CA PHE A 50 -0.60 6.12 14.99
C PHE A 50 -0.49 7.56 14.47
N GLN A 51 0.74 8.01 14.27
CA GLN A 51 1.05 9.34 13.74
C GLN A 51 1.73 9.20 12.37
N GLU A 52 1.31 10.05 11.44
CA GLU A 52 1.90 10.05 10.10
C GLU A 52 3.33 10.59 10.10
N TYR A 53 4.19 9.99 9.27
CA TYR A 53 5.52 10.48 8.96
C TYR A 53 5.84 10.26 7.48
N ASP A 54 6.86 10.94 6.97
CA ASP A 54 7.41 10.69 5.63
C ASP A 54 8.92 10.86 5.64
N ALA A 55 9.57 10.35 4.61
CA ALA A 55 10.99 10.46 4.34
C ALA A 55 11.23 10.74 2.86
N PRO A 56 12.41 11.21 2.45
CA PRO A 56 12.71 11.45 1.04
C PRO A 56 12.54 10.19 0.18
N VAL A 57 12.00 10.37 -1.04
CA VAL A 57 11.95 9.31 -2.05
C VAL A 57 13.35 8.86 -2.46
N LEU A 58 14.29 9.81 -2.51
CA LEU A 58 15.69 9.59 -2.86
C LEU A 58 16.53 9.48 -1.59
N GLU A 59 17.20 8.33 -1.44
CA GLU A 59 18.06 8.01 -0.30
C GLU A 59 19.46 7.60 -0.76
N SER A 60 20.40 7.47 0.16
CA SER A 60 21.68 6.84 -0.14
C SER A 60 21.49 5.37 -0.51
N GLU A 61 22.10 4.92 -1.62
CA GLU A 61 22.08 3.50 -2.04
C GLU A 61 22.56 2.58 -0.91
N GLU A 62 23.52 3.03 -0.10
CA GLU A 62 24.09 2.28 1.02
C GLU A 62 23.02 1.88 2.06
N LEU A 63 21.97 2.68 2.24
CA LEU A 63 20.88 2.38 3.17
C LEU A 63 20.18 1.05 2.84
N TYR A 64 20.09 0.71 1.56
CA TYR A 64 19.42 -0.50 1.07
C TYR A 64 20.36 -1.66 0.74
N THR A 65 21.67 -1.39 0.58
CA THR A 65 22.66 -2.44 0.24
C THR A 65 23.38 -3.01 1.44
N ARG A 66 23.34 -2.33 2.61
CA ARG A 66 23.92 -2.84 3.85
C ARG A 66 23.15 -4.07 4.33
N LYS A 67 23.72 -5.26 4.13
CA LYS A 67 23.23 -6.55 4.67
C LYS A 67 21.79 -6.94 4.26
N GLN A 68 21.19 -6.27 3.28
CA GLN A 68 19.98 -6.77 2.62
C GLN A 68 20.37 -7.74 1.51
N GLY A 69 19.57 -8.78 1.29
CA GLY A 69 19.89 -9.85 0.33
C GLY A 69 20.13 -9.31 -1.09
N GLU A 70 20.80 -10.09 -1.91
CA GLU A 70 21.12 -9.76 -3.31
C GLU A 70 19.90 -9.37 -4.15
N GLU A 71 18.71 -9.86 -3.79
CA GLU A 71 17.46 -9.62 -4.50
C GLU A 71 17.09 -8.14 -4.50
N ILE A 72 17.13 -7.46 -3.35
CA ILE A 72 16.79 -6.02 -3.25
C ILE A 72 17.79 -5.18 -4.05
N THR A 73 19.07 -5.53 -4.00
CA THR A 73 20.11 -4.81 -4.73
C THR A 73 19.89 -4.84 -6.24
N GLN A 74 19.38 -5.95 -6.78
CA GLN A 74 19.05 -6.09 -8.20
C GLN A 74 17.78 -5.34 -8.61
N GLN A 75 16.91 -5.03 -7.66
CA GLN A 75 15.64 -4.36 -7.89
C GLN A 75 15.71 -2.84 -7.65
N LEU A 76 16.85 -2.30 -7.23
CA LEU A 76 17.00 -0.87 -6.99
C LEU A 76 16.99 -0.05 -8.28
N TYR A 77 16.26 1.07 -8.28
CA TYR A 77 16.52 2.18 -9.18
C TYR A 77 17.63 3.03 -8.57
N ASN A 78 18.87 2.77 -8.94
CA ASN A 78 20.04 3.46 -8.43
C ASN A 78 20.83 4.17 -9.54
N PHE A 79 21.47 5.27 -9.17
CA PHE A 79 22.26 6.09 -10.06
C PHE A 79 23.24 6.96 -9.26
N LYS A 80 24.12 7.65 -9.96
CA LYS A 80 24.98 8.67 -9.36
C LYS A 80 24.37 10.05 -9.59
N ASP A 81 24.30 10.85 -8.53
CA ASP A 81 23.88 12.24 -8.63
C ASP A 81 25.00 13.14 -9.26
N LYS A 82 24.71 14.43 -9.45
CA LYS A 82 25.68 15.37 -10.01
C LYS A 82 26.93 15.57 -9.15
N GLY A 83 26.90 15.14 -7.89
CA GLY A 83 28.01 15.14 -6.96
C GLY A 83 28.72 13.78 -6.87
N ASP A 84 28.49 12.88 -7.83
CA ASP A 84 29.05 11.51 -7.92
C ASP A 84 28.69 10.62 -6.70
N ARG A 85 27.63 10.97 -5.95
CA ARG A 85 27.14 10.18 -4.83
C ARG A 85 26.17 9.11 -5.34
N LYS A 86 26.31 7.88 -4.84
CA LYS A 86 25.40 6.78 -5.13
C LYS A 86 24.10 6.95 -4.38
N VAL A 87 23.01 7.06 -5.11
CA VAL A 87 21.66 7.25 -4.60
C VAL A 87 20.69 6.25 -5.22
N ALA A 88 19.58 5.99 -4.55
CA ALA A 88 18.53 5.10 -5.02
C ALA A 88 17.14 5.67 -4.70
N LEU A 89 16.17 5.38 -5.54
CA LEU A 89 14.76 5.54 -5.20
C LEU A 89 14.40 4.45 -4.18
N ARG A 90 13.69 4.83 -3.10
CA ARG A 90 13.32 3.89 -2.03
C ARG A 90 12.50 2.71 -2.57
N PRO A 91 12.94 1.45 -2.36
CA PRO A 91 12.17 0.26 -2.71
C PRO A 91 11.15 -0.12 -1.63
N GLU A 92 11.35 0.37 -0.42
CA GLU A 92 10.54 0.20 0.79
C GLU A 92 10.84 1.32 1.79
N MET A 93 10.00 1.46 2.82
CA MET A 93 10.10 2.57 3.79
C MET A 93 10.87 2.22 5.05
N THR A 94 10.87 0.97 5.49
CA THR A 94 11.41 0.54 6.78
C THR A 94 12.87 0.96 7.04
N PRO A 95 13.82 0.88 6.07
CA PRO A 95 15.17 1.38 6.29
C PRO A 95 15.25 2.89 6.46
N SER A 96 14.42 3.67 5.76
CA SER A 96 14.34 5.13 5.95
C SER A 96 13.80 5.48 7.34
N LEU A 97 12.77 4.77 7.81
CA LEU A 97 12.26 4.91 9.17
C LEU A 97 13.33 4.56 10.21
N ALA A 98 14.04 3.46 10.03
CA ALA A 98 15.13 3.04 10.90
C ALA A 98 16.20 4.14 11.03
N ARG A 99 16.61 4.75 9.91
CA ARG A 99 17.54 5.90 9.88
C ARG A 99 16.98 7.09 10.67
N MET A 100 15.69 7.41 10.53
CA MET A 100 15.03 8.51 11.25
C MET A 100 14.99 8.24 12.76
N VAL A 101 14.62 7.03 13.16
CA VAL A 101 14.59 6.60 14.57
C VAL A 101 16.00 6.66 15.18
N MET A 102 17.01 6.14 14.46
CA MET A 102 18.41 6.22 14.90
C MET A 102 18.87 7.65 15.13
N SER A 103 18.53 8.57 14.25
CA SER A 103 18.95 9.98 14.35
C SER A 103 18.36 10.71 15.56
N ARG A 104 17.28 10.21 16.16
CA ARG A 104 16.56 10.79 17.29
C ARG A 104 16.32 9.82 18.46
N ALA A 105 16.98 8.67 18.50
CA ALA A 105 16.73 7.60 19.48
C ALA A 105 16.79 8.05 20.95
N GLY A 106 17.58 9.08 21.26
CA GLY A 106 17.68 9.63 22.63
C GLY A 106 16.61 10.65 23.02
N VAL A 107 15.72 11.03 22.07
CA VAL A 107 14.73 12.13 22.26
C VAL A 107 13.30 11.65 22.04
N LEU A 108 13.11 10.61 21.23
CA LEU A 108 11.78 10.10 20.93
C LEU A 108 11.16 9.42 22.16
N PRO A 109 9.92 9.77 22.53
CA PRO A 109 9.18 9.06 23.58
C PRO A 109 8.80 7.67 23.09
N MET A 110 9.33 6.64 23.73
CA MET A 110 9.02 5.23 23.38
C MET A 110 7.86 4.67 24.21
N PRO A 111 7.04 3.77 23.64
CA PRO A 111 7.05 3.31 22.25
C PRO A 111 6.45 4.35 21.29
N ILE A 112 6.97 4.42 20.06
CA ILE A 112 6.39 5.21 18.97
C ILE A 112 5.47 4.32 18.11
N LYS A 113 4.39 4.90 17.63
CA LYS A 113 3.42 4.29 16.70
C LYS A 113 3.33 5.21 15.49
N TRP A 114 3.99 4.87 14.41
CA TRP A 114 4.05 5.70 13.23
C TRP A 114 3.59 4.97 11.97
N TYR A 115 2.99 5.71 11.03
CA TYR A 115 2.60 5.19 9.72
C TYR A 115 2.96 6.16 8.59
N SER A 116 3.06 5.62 7.38
CA SER A 116 3.31 6.39 6.15
C SER A 116 2.74 5.65 4.94
N ILE A 117 2.35 6.39 3.87
CA ILE A 117 1.87 5.82 2.60
C ILE A 117 2.81 6.25 1.46
N PRO A 118 4.08 5.85 1.50
CA PRO A 118 5.08 6.27 0.54
C PRO A 118 4.91 5.62 -0.82
N GLN A 119 5.25 6.36 -1.88
CA GLN A 119 5.53 5.75 -3.18
C GLN A 119 6.89 5.05 -3.13
N CYS A 120 6.92 3.77 -3.50
CA CYS A 120 8.09 2.90 -3.55
C CYS A 120 8.39 2.47 -4.99
N TRP A 121 9.67 2.15 -5.28
CA TRP A 121 10.16 1.90 -6.63
C TRP A 121 11.00 0.63 -6.68
N ARG A 122 10.58 -0.36 -7.51
CA ARG A 122 11.31 -1.63 -7.68
C ARG A 122 11.45 -1.97 -9.16
N TYR A 123 12.66 -2.18 -9.63
CA TYR A 123 12.92 -2.61 -11.00
C TYR A 123 12.58 -4.10 -11.14
N GLU A 124 11.29 -4.39 -11.20
CA GLU A 124 10.78 -5.75 -11.32
C GLU A 124 10.03 -5.96 -12.66
N ARG A 125 9.81 -7.23 -12.99
CA ARG A 125 8.93 -7.58 -14.11
C ARG A 125 7.49 -7.27 -13.70
N THR A 126 6.79 -6.46 -14.52
CA THR A 126 5.38 -6.13 -14.31
C THR A 126 4.51 -7.37 -14.43
N GLN A 127 3.58 -7.54 -13.48
CA GLN A 127 2.61 -8.62 -13.41
C GLN A 127 1.31 -8.05 -12.80
N ARG A 128 0.23 -8.83 -12.79
CA ARG A 128 -0.99 -8.47 -12.07
C ARG A 128 -0.66 -8.20 -10.59
N GLY A 129 -1.11 -7.06 -10.06
CA GLY A 129 -0.80 -6.62 -8.70
C GLY A 129 0.68 -6.25 -8.44
N ARG A 130 1.52 -6.04 -9.50
CA ARG A 130 2.93 -5.66 -9.37
C ARG A 130 3.36 -4.71 -10.48
N GLY A 131 3.65 -3.46 -10.12
CA GLY A 131 4.28 -2.43 -10.95
C GLY A 131 5.74 -2.20 -10.60
N ARG A 132 6.37 -1.27 -11.32
CA ARG A 132 7.70 -0.75 -10.98
C ARG A 132 7.65 0.40 -10.01
N GLU A 133 6.50 1.01 -9.81
CA GLU A 133 6.14 1.88 -8.72
C GLU A 133 4.85 1.38 -8.07
N HIS A 134 4.72 1.56 -6.77
CA HIS A 134 3.54 1.26 -5.99
C HIS A 134 3.50 2.15 -4.76
N TYR A 135 2.32 2.38 -4.23
CA TYR A 135 2.18 2.95 -2.90
C TYR A 135 2.14 1.83 -1.88
N GLN A 136 2.74 2.06 -0.74
CA GLN A 136 2.82 1.07 0.32
C GLN A 136 2.44 1.70 1.65
N TRP A 137 1.32 1.28 2.25
CA TRP A 137 1.01 1.66 3.61
C TRP A 137 1.93 0.90 4.57
N ASN A 138 2.78 1.64 5.27
CA ASN A 138 3.69 1.13 6.28
C ASN A 138 3.19 1.57 7.64
N VAL A 139 3.07 0.65 8.58
CA VAL A 139 2.65 0.90 9.96
C VAL A 139 3.63 0.20 10.88
N ASP A 140 4.25 0.94 11.79
CA ASP A 140 5.36 0.45 12.60
C ASP A 140 5.23 0.87 14.07
N ILE A 141 5.59 -0.04 14.99
CA ILE A 141 5.73 0.22 16.41
C ILE A 141 7.18 -0.03 16.82
N TRP A 142 7.83 0.95 17.43
CA TRP A 142 9.23 0.87 17.87
C TRP A 142 9.36 1.11 19.36
N GLY A 143 10.28 0.39 20.00
CA GLY A 143 10.65 0.63 21.42
C GLY A 143 9.91 -0.27 22.41
N THR A 144 9.28 -1.36 21.96
CA THR A 144 8.69 -2.37 22.85
C THR A 144 8.87 -3.79 22.31
N ASP A 145 9.24 -4.70 23.20
CA ASP A 145 9.37 -6.14 22.94
C ASP A 145 8.08 -6.93 23.23
N LYS A 146 7.02 -6.24 23.66
CA LYS A 146 5.77 -6.91 24.08
C LYS A 146 4.97 -7.40 22.90
N ILE A 147 4.46 -8.62 22.98
CA ILE A 147 3.63 -9.27 21.96
C ILE A 147 2.33 -8.49 21.66
N SER A 148 1.90 -7.63 22.61
CA SER A 148 0.76 -6.73 22.40
C SER A 148 0.98 -5.75 21.27
N ALA A 149 2.22 -5.40 20.93
CA ALA A 149 2.52 -4.55 19.78
C ALA A 149 2.26 -5.28 18.45
N ASP A 150 2.59 -6.57 18.38
CA ASP A 150 2.30 -7.40 17.20
C ASP A 150 0.80 -7.59 17.03
N ALA A 151 0.08 -7.85 18.14
CA ALA A 151 -1.38 -7.95 18.13
C ALA A 151 -2.06 -6.63 17.72
N GLU A 152 -1.57 -5.49 18.18
CA GLU A 152 -2.06 -4.16 17.81
C GLU A 152 -1.93 -3.93 16.30
N LEU A 153 -0.78 -4.24 15.68
CA LEU A 153 -0.58 -4.11 14.24
C LEU A 153 -1.56 -4.96 13.42
N ILE A 154 -1.78 -6.21 13.84
CA ILE A 154 -2.73 -7.09 13.17
C ILE A 154 -4.17 -6.55 13.32
N SER A 155 -4.49 -5.96 14.48
CA SER A 155 -5.79 -5.30 14.71
C SER A 155 -5.99 -4.08 13.80
N VAL A 156 -4.94 -3.30 13.50
CA VAL A 156 -5.00 -2.21 12.51
C VAL A 156 -5.40 -2.74 11.13
N LEU A 157 -4.79 -3.85 10.67
CA LEU A 157 -5.14 -4.48 9.40
C LEU A 157 -6.62 -4.88 9.33
N VAL A 158 -7.14 -5.53 10.39
CA VAL A 158 -8.55 -5.94 10.43
C VAL A 158 -9.48 -4.74 10.46
N THR A 159 -9.10 -3.65 11.15
CA THR A 159 -9.86 -2.39 11.15
C THR A 159 -9.97 -1.84 9.73
N PHE A 160 -8.88 -1.79 8.98
CA PHE A 160 -8.90 -1.38 7.58
C PHE A 160 -9.74 -2.32 6.70
N PHE A 161 -9.58 -3.64 6.82
CA PHE A 161 -10.36 -4.57 5.99
C PHE A 161 -11.86 -4.41 6.21
N ARG A 162 -12.28 -4.22 7.45
CA ARG A 162 -13.70 -3.95 7.79
C ARG A 162 -14.18 -2.61 7.21
N SER A 163 -13.36 -1.55 7.23
CA SER A 163 -13.76 -0.22 6.71
C SER A 163 -14.05 -0.23 5.21
N VAL A 164 -13.36 -1.08 4.45
CA VAL A 164 -13.58 -1.24 3.00
C VAL A 164 -14.58 -2.35 2.64
N GLY A 165 -15.28 -2.92 3.64
CA GLY A 165 -16.36 -3.89 3.45
C GLY A 165 -15.91 -5.34 3.28
N LEU A 166 -14.64 -5.67 3.51
CA LEU A 166 -14.13 -7.04 3.51
C LEU A 166 -14.45 -7.75 4.81
N THR A 167 -14.61 -9.06 4.74
CA THR A 167 -14.94 -9.95 5.86
C THR A 167 -13.91 -11.06 6.03
N GLU A 168 -14.00 -11.80 7.14
CA GLU A 168 -13.18 -12.99 7.37
C GLU A 168 -13.43 -14.14 6.38
N GLU A 169 -14.49 -14.07 5.58
CA GLU A 169 -14.76 -15.03 4.50
C GLU A 169 -14.00 -14.67 3.22
N ASP A 170 -13.57 -13.43 3.06
CA ASP A 170 -12.87 -12.94 1.88
C ASP A 170 -11.37 -13.15 1.95
N LEU A 171 -10.80 -12.99 3.14
CA LEU A 171 -9.35 -13.06 3.35
C LEU A 171 -8.99 -13.67 4.71
N VAL A 172 -7.72 -14.06 4.85
CA VAL A 172 -7.14 -14.63 6.06
C VAL A 172 -5.77 -14.01 6.31
N ILE A 173 -5.46 -13.76 7.59
CA ILE A 173 -4.12 -13.37 8.03
C ILE A 173 -3.44 -14.61 8.57
N LYS A 174 -2.46 -15.12 7.84
CA LYS A 174 -1.65 -16.27 8.22
C LYS A 174 -0.49 -15.80 9.09
N ILE A 175 -0.28 -16.47 10.22
CA ILE A 175 0.72 -16.10 11.22
C ILE A 175 1.67 -17.27 11.48
N SER A 176 2.95 -16.96 11.61
CA SER A 176 4.00 -17.84 12.08
C SER A 176 4.97 -17.07 13.00
N SER A 177 6.06 -17.70 13.38
CA SER A 177 7.20 -17.04 14.03
C SER A 177 8.51 -17.53 13.45
N ARG A 178 9.46 -16.63 13.30
CA ARG A 178 10.83 -16.96 12.93
C ARG A 178 11.45 -18.00 13.87
N LYS A 179 11.05 -17.98 15.15
CA LYS A 179 11.51 -18.91 16.16
C LYS A 179 11.15 -20.36 15.86
N VAL A 180 10.02 -20.62 15.16
CA VAL A 180 9.65 -21.99 14.73
C VAL A 180 10.78 -22.60 13.88
N LEU A 181 11.24 -21.86 12.86
CA LEU A 181 12.32 -22.32 12.02
C LEU A 181 13.65 -22.41 12.79
N GLU A 182 13.93 -21.43 13.65
CA GLU A 182 15.16 -21.41 14.47
C GLU A 182 15.26 -22.62 15.39
N GLU A 183 14.17 -22.99 16.08
CA GLU A 183 14.15 -24.16 16.97
C GLU A 183 14.27 -25.48 16.19
N VAL A 184 13.59 -25.60 15.06
CA VAL A 184 13.71 -26.79 14.21
C VAL A 184 15.12 -26.96 13.68
N LEU A 185 15.71 -25.91 13.10
CA LEU A 185 17.07 -25.98 12.59
C LEU A 185 18.11 -26.21 13.70
N GLY A 186 17.89 -25.60 14.87
CA GLY A 186 18.72 -25.80 16.05
C GLY A 186 18.66 -27.27 16.56
N SER A 187 17.47 -27.90 16.58
CA SER A 187 17.32 -29.30 16.94
C SER A 187 18.02 -30.28 15.99
N LEU A 188 18.21 -29.87 14.74
CA LEU A 188 18.98 -30.59 13.73
C LEU A 188 20.49 -30.29 13.81
N GLY A 189 20.94 -29.48 14.78
CA GLY A 189 22.35 -29.12 14.98
C GLY A 189 22.89 -28.16 13.92
N LEU A 190 22.02 -27.46 13.20
CA LEU A 190 22.42 -26.48 12.17
C LEU A 190 22.78 -25.14 12.83
N GLU A 191 23.99 -24.70 12.62
CA GLU A 191 24.52 -23.44 13.17
C GLU A 191 25.28 -22.63 12.10
N GLY A 192 25.53 -21.35 12.41
CA GLY A 192 26.39 -20.46 11.62
C GLY A 192 25.95 -20.29 10.16
N ASP A 193 26.87 -20.53 9.24
CA ASP A 193 26.67 -20.30 7.80
C ASP A 193 25.67 -21.28 7.18
N THR A 194 25.67 -22.55 7.61
CA THR A 194 24.71 -23.57 7.16
C THR A 194 23.29 -23.19 7.57
N PHE A 195 23.11 -22.75 8.80
CA PHE A 195 21.81 -22.24 9.28
C PHE A 195 21.31 -21.09 8.40
N ALA A 196 22.16 -20.07 8.18
CA ALA A 196 21.77 -18.90 7.37
C ALA A 196 21.42 -19.28 5.91
N LYS A 197 22.19 -20.16 5.29
CA LYS A 197 21.92 -20.66 3.93
C LYS A 197 20.63 -21.49 3.86
N THR A 198 20.39 -22.34 4.85
CA THR A 198 19.15 -23.11 4.96
C THR A 198 17.93 -22.18 5.05
N CYS A 199 18.01 -21.13 5.85
CA CYS A 199 16.95 -20.13 5.93
C CYS A 199 16.66 -19.48 4.57
N ILE A 200 17.69 -19.15 3.77
CA ILE A 200 17.53 -18.56 2.42
C ILE A 200 16.83 -19.54 1.46
N ILE A 201 17.13 -20.83 1.56
CA ILE A 201 16.47 -21.85 0.74
C ILE A 201 15.01 -22.03 1.14
N VAL A 202 14.75 -22.15 2.44
CA VAL A 202 13.41 -22.28 3.00
C VAL A 202 12.53 -21.11 2.57
N ASP A 203 13.05 -19.90 2.57
CA ASP A 203 12.39 -18.67 2.12
C ASP A 203 11.92 -18.70 0.64
N LYS A 204 12.53 -19.56 -0.15
CA LYS A 204 12.22 -19.74 -1.58
C LYS A 204 11.40 -21.00 -1.87
N MET A 205 11.03 -21.78 -0.86
CA MET A 205 10.38 -23.08 -1.05
C MET A 205 9.08 -22.97 -1.85
N ASP A 206 8.26 -21.95 -1.61
CA ASP A 206 7.00 -21.74 -2.33
C ASP A 206 7.18 -21.37 -3.81
N LYS A 207 8.40 -20.94 -4.20
CA LYS A 207 8.72 -20.47 -5.55
C LYS A 207 9.48 -21.50 -6.38
N LEU A 208 9.98 -22.55 -5.75
CA LEU A 208 10.83 -23.56 -6.37
C LEU A 208 10.15 -24.93 -6.33
N PRO A 209 10.40 -25.81 -7.34
CA PRO A 209 9.98 -27.22 -7.28
C PRO A 209 10.59 -27.93 -6.06
N ALA A 210 9.83 -28.84 -5.44
CA ALA A 210 10.22 -29.52 -4.21
C ALA A 210 11.54 -30.31 -4.36
N ASP A 211 11.79 -30.90 -5.53
CA ASP A 211 13.02 -31.62 -5.85
C ASP A 211 14.25 -30.69 -5.91
N VAL A 212 14.06 -29.47 -6.43
CA VAL A 212 15.12 -28.44 -6.46
C VAL A 212 15.48 -27.99 -5.04
N VAL A 213 14.46 -27.78 -4.18
CA VAL A 213 14.66 -27.40 -2.77
C VAL A 213 15.38 -28.51 -2.02
N SER A 214 14.92 -29.76 -2.14
CA SER A 214 15.55 -30.92 -1.50
C SER A 214 17.00 -31.08 -1.93
N LYS A 215 17.30 -30.89 -3.21
CA LYS A 215 18.66 -30.91 -3.74
C LYS A 215 19.53 -29.81 -3.14
N GLN A 216 19.04 -28.57 -3.09
CA GLN A 216 19.79 -27.44 -2.51
C GLN A 216 20.08 -27.64 -1.03
N LEU A 217 19.15 -28.22 -0.25
CA LEU A 217 19.37 -28.57 1.14
C LEU A 217 20.38 -29.70 1.31
N SER A 218 20.32 -30.72 0.45
CA SER A 218 21.31 -31.80 0.42
C SER A 218 22.72 -31.32 0.06
N ASP A 219 22.81 -30.35 -0.89
CA ASP A 219 24.10 -29.75 -1.27
C ASP A 219 24.74 -28.94 -0.12
N LEU A 220 23.92 -28.49 0.87
CA LEU A 220 24.40 -27.90 2.13
C LEU A 220 24.82 -28.92 3.19
N GLY A 221 24.67 -30.22 2.90
CA GLY A 221 25.05 -31.32 3.80
C GLY A 221 23.95 -31.83 4.72
N LEU A 222 22.69 -31.44 4.50
CA LEU A 222 21.55 -31.98 5.23
C LEU A 222 21.23 -33.39 4.71
N ASP A 223 21.00 -34.32 5.64
CA ASP A 223 20.53 -35.65 5.28
C ASP A 223 19.00 -35.66 4.98
N GLU A 224 18.51 -36.77 4.46
CA GLU A 224 17.10 -36.91 4.06
C GLU A 224 16.14 -36.73 5.24
N ASN A 225 16.53 -37.17 6.45
CA ASN A 225 15.73 -37.02 7.66
C ASN A 225 15.59 -35.55 8.08
N ALA A 226 16.68 -34.79 8.04
CA ALA A 226 16.69 -33.35 8.31
C ALA A 226 15.81 -32.58 7.30
N ILE A 227 15.94 -32.91 6.00
CA ILE A 227 15.11 -32.30 4.94
C ILE A 227 13.63 -32.59 5.17
N GLN A 228 13.28 -33.84 5.47
CA GLN A 228 11.91 -34.25 5.75
C GLN A 228 11.36 -33.56 7.01
N THR A 229 12.19 -33.41 8.06
CA THR A 229 11.80 -32.69 9.30
C THR A 229 11.46 -31.23 9.00
N ILE A 230 12.29 -30.54 8.23
CA ILE A 230 12.03 -29.16 7.82
C ILE A 230 10.71 -29.08 7.03
N GLN A 231 10.55 -29.91 6.01
CA GLN A 231 9.34 -29.91 5.16
C GLN A 231 8.08 -30.22 5.91
N SER A 232 8.10 -31.24 6.80
CA SER A 232 6.94 -31.60 7.60
C SER A 232 6.56 -30.52 8.62
N THR A 233 7.55 -29.84 9.20
CA THR A 233 7.28 -28.70 10.11
C THR A 233 6.65 -27.54 9.37
N LEU A 234 7.14 -27.18 8.21
CA LEU A 234 6.58 -26.08 7.42
C LEU A 234 5.20 -26.40 6.82
N ALA A 235 4.81 -27.67 6.78
CA ALA A 235 3.47 -28.09 6.37
C ALA A 235 2.41 -27.96 7.48
N ILE A 236 2.81 -27.64 8.73
CA ILE A 236 1.88 -27.53 9.86
C ILE A 236 0.99 -26.28 9.72
N LYS A 237 -0.31 -26.48 9.93
CA LYS A 237 -1.34 -25.43 9.81
C LYS A 237 -2.15 -25.21 11.10
N ASP A 238 -1.77 -25.85 12.19
CA ASP A 238 -2.45 -25.70 13.47
C ASP A 238 -1.48 -25.72 14.66
N MET A 239 -1.85 -25.02 15.72
CA MET A 239 -1.03 -24.86 16.91
C MET A 239 -0.86 -26.17 17.73
N ASN A 240 -1.81 -27.10 17.68
CA ASN A 240 -1.70 -28.34 18.44
C ASN A 240 -0.63 -29.25 17.83
N SER A 241 -0.58 -29.35 16.51
CA SER A 241 0.47 -30.06 15.79
C SER A 241 1.85 -29.42 16.02
N LEU A 242 1.93 -28.08 16.08
CA LEU A 242 3.18 -27.39 16.42
C LEU A 242 3.64 -27.73 17.85
N LYS A 243 2.73 -27.68 18.84
CA LYS A 243 2.99 -28.05 20.23
C LYS A 243 3.47 -29.50 20.39
N ALA A 244 2.90 -30.40 19.58
CA ALA A 244 3.31 -31.81 19.60
C ALA A 244 4.76 -32.02 19.12
N ILE A 245 5.26 -31.16 18.21
CA ILE A 245 6.62 -31.27 17.66
C ILE A 245 7.63 -30.53 18.53
N LEU A 246 7.35 -29.27 18.88
CA LEU A 246 8.32 -28.40 19.58
C LEU A 246 8.19 -28.50 21.13
N GLY A 247 7.05 -28.97 21.63
CA GLY A 247 6.73 -28.95 23.06
C GLY A 247 6.07 -27.65 23.51
N GLU A 248 5.31 -27.70 24.60
CA GLU A 248 4.58 -26.55 25.14
C GLU A 248 5.52 -25.46 25.70
N GLU A 249 6.71 -25.84 26.17
CA GLU A 249 7.73 -24.96 26.75
C GLU A 249 8.61 -24.29 25.67
N SER A 250 8.39 -24.59 24.37
CA SER A 250 9.09 -23.97 23.25
C SER A 250 8.85 -22.45 23.23
N ALA A 251 9.90 -21.67 23.02
CA ALA A 251 9.79 -20.22 22.94
C ALA A 251 8.89 -19.77 21.78
N ALA A 252 8.93 -20.49 20.65
CA ALA A 252 8.05 -20.26 19.50
C ALA A 252 6.58 -20.53 19.86
N VAL A 253 6.30 -21.66 20.55
CA VAL A 253 4.94 -22.04 20.97
C VAL A 253 4.38 -21.04 21.99
N MET A 254 5.17 -20.66 23.00
CA MET A 254 4.75 -19.69 24.02
C MET A 254 4.46 -18.32 23.42
N GLU A 255 5.33 -17.85 22.50
CA GLU A 255 5.16 -16.57 21.80
C GLU A 255 3.87 -16.55 20.97
N LEU A 256 3.67 -17.57 20.14
CA LEU A 256 2.49 -17.68 19.28
C LEU A 256 1.21 -17.85 20.12
N THR A 257 1.24 -18.66 21.18
CA THR A 257 0.09 -18.83 22.09
C THR A 257 -0.30 -17.49 22.73
N SER A 258 0.69 -16.68 23.15
CA SER A 258 0.45 -15.36 23.71
C SER A 258 -0.12 -14.41 22.67
N LEU A 259 0.37 -14.46 21.42
CA LEU A 259 -0.14 -13.65 20.31
C LEU A 259 -1.58 -13.99 19.98
N PHE A 260 -1.91 -15.27 19.79
CA PHE A 260 -3.27 -15.72 19.50
C PHE A 260 -4.25 -15.36 20.62
N SER A 261 -3.83 -15.46 21.89
CA SER A 261 -4.64 -15.02 23.02
C SER A 261 -4.91 -13.51 23.00
N ALA A 262 -3.93 -12.69 22.62
CA ALA A 262 -4.12 -11.25 22.47
C ALA A 262 -5.05 -10.90 21.30
N LEU A 263 -4.96 -11.62 20.17
CA LEU A 263 -5.83 -11.45 19.01
C LEU A 263 -7.28 -11.89 19.31
N ASP A 264 -7.46 -12.91 20.16
CA ASP A 264 -8.77 -13.31 20.67
C ASP A 264 -9.39 -12.21 21.53
N ALA A 265 -8.60 -11.58 22.39
CA ALA A 265 -9.05 -10.44 23.19
C ALA A 265 -9.47 -9.21 22.32
N TYR A 266 -8.88 -9.05 21.14
CA TYR A 266 -9.34 -8.06 20.14
C TYR A 266 -10.62 -8.51 19.38
N GLY A 267 -11.08 -9.75 19.55
CA GLY A 267 -12.26 -10.29 18.85
C GLY A 267 -12.04 -10.46 17.33
N ILE A 268 -10.82 -10.84 16.94
CA ILE A 268 -10.43 -10.99 15.53
C ILE A 268 -9.92 -12.40 15.18
N SER A 269 -10.14 -13.38 16.06
CA SER A 269 -9.68 -14.76 15.85
C SER A 269 -10.14 -15.39 14.54
N ASN A 270 -11.32 -15.01 14.04
CA ASN A 270 -11.86 -15.53 12.76
C ASN A 270 -11.06 -15.09 11.53
N TRP A 271 -10.27 -14.03 11.66
CA TRP A 271 -9.41 -13.51 10.59
C TRP A 271 -8.04 -14.20 10.52
N ILE A 272 -7.71 -15.02 11.51
CA ILE A 272 -6.34 -15.46 11.81
C ILE A 272 -6.23 -16.97 11.67
N GLU A 273 -5.16 -17.42 11.01
CA GLU A 273 -4.77 -18.83 10.95
C GLU A 273 -3.28 -18.99 11.22
N PHE A 274 -2.91 -20.05 11.96
CA PHE A 274 -1.52 -20.44 12.06
C PHE A 274 -1.09 -21.15 10.77
N ASP A 275 0.05 -20.76 10.21
CA ASP A 275 0.64 -21.36 9.03
C ASP A 275 2.17 -21.33 9.13
N ALA A 276 2.77 -22.48 9.48
CA ALA A 276 4.22 -22.59 9.65
C ALA A 276 5.02 -22.25 8.37
N SER A 277 4.39 -22.30 7.18
CA SER A 277 5.05 -21.94 5.92
C SER A 277 5.28 -20.44 5.74
N ILE A 278 4.65 -19.60 6.58
CA ILE A 278 4.92 -18.16 6.58
C ILE A 278 6.27 -17.90 7.26
N VAL A 279 7.33 -18.00 6.49
CA VAL A 279 8.73 -17.84 6.94
C VAL A 279 9.42 -16.63 6.34
N ARG A 280 8.67 -15.79 5.63
CA ARG A 280 9.17 -14.74 4.75
C ARG A 280 10.36 -13.93 5.27
N GLY A 281 11.17 -13.69 4.41
CA GLY A 281 11.87 -13.19 3.34
C GLY A 281 12.59 -11.92 3.55
N LEU A 282 12.51 -11.26 4.65
CA LEU A 282 13.49 -10.26 5.00
C LEU A 282 14.36 -10.87 6.10
N ALA A 283 15.66 -10.98 5.82
CA ALA A 283 16.66 -11.57 6.72
C ALA A 283 16.73 -10.90 8.11
N TYR A 284 15.84 -9.95 8.39
CA TYR A 284 15.83 -9.18 9.63
C TYR A 284 14.67 -9.54 10.59
N TYR A 285 13.70 -10.40 10.24
CA TYR A 285 12.66 -10.81 11.18
C TYR A 285 13.21 -11.65 12.34
N THR A 286 12.72 -11.40 13.55
CA THR A 286 13.22 -11.98 14.81
C THR A 286 12.16 -12.65 15.67
N GLY A 287 10.90 -12.59 15.30
CA GLY A 287 9.76 -13.08 16.06
C GLY A 287 8.56 -13.38 15.18
N PRO A 288 7.33 -12.99 15.60
CA PRO A 288 6.13 -13.17 14.79
C PRO A 288 6.26 -12.59 13.41
N VAL A 289 5.73 -13.32 12.41
CA VAL A 289 5.58 -12.91 11.02
C VAL A 289 4.17 -13.20 10.56
N PHE A 290 3.62 -12.36 9.69
CA PHE A 290 2.25 -12.52 9.22
C PHE A 290 2.06 -12.04 7.79
N GLU A 291 1.06 -12.59 7.11
CA GLU A 291 0.66 -12.21 5.77
C GLU A 291 -0.84 -12.33 5.59
N ALA A 292 -1.45 -11.34 4.93
CA ALA A 292 -2.83 -11.43 4.51
C ALA A 292 -2.94 -11.98 3.09
N HIS A 293 -3.82 -12.96 2.92
CA HIS A 293 -4.11 -13.60 1.64
C HIS A 293 -5.62 -13.62 1.40
N ASP A 294 -6.03 -13.55 0.13
CA ASP A 294 -7.40 -13.89 -0.25
C ASP A 294 -7.64 -15.38 -0.01
N ARG A 295 -8.84 -15.74 0.45
CA ARG A 295 -9.16 -17.16 0.71
C ARG A 295 -9.28 -18.01 -0.54
N ALA A 296 -9.56 -17.39 -1.71
CA ALA A 296 -9.56 -18.08 -2.99
C ALA A 296 -8.15 -18.52 -3.43
N GLY A 297 -7.09 -17.87 -2.91
CA GLY A 297 -5.70 -18.17 -3.25
C GLY A 297 -5.31 -17.76 -4.66
N GLU A 298 -6.06 -16.85 -5.28
CA GLU A 298 -5.84 -16.41 -6.66
C GLU A 298 -4.90 -15.21 -6.75
N LEU A 299 -4.83 -14.42 -5.66
CA LEU A 299 -4.00 -13.25 -5.57
C LEU A 299 -2.70 -13.55 -4.80
N ARG A 300 -1.76 -12.65 -4.94
CA ARG A 300 -0.54 -12.64 -4.12
C ARG A 300 -0.90 -12.16 -2.72
N ALA A 301 0.07 -12.31 -1.76
CA ALA A 301 -0.09 -11.69 -0.46
C ALA A 301 -0.46 -10.21 -0.60
N ILE A 302 -1.52 -9.80 0.07
CA ILE A 302 -2.06 -8.43 0.08
C ILE A 302 -1.11 -7.53 0.87
N CYS A 303 -0.70 -8.00 2.04
CA CYS A 303 0.28 -7.33 2.90
C CYS A 303 1.10 -8.35 3.67
N GLY A 304 2.18 -7.90 4.28
CA GLY A 304 2.98 -8.75 5.15
C GLY A 304 3.82 -7.92 6.10
N GLY A 305 4.11 -8.50 7.26
CA GLY A 305 4.85 -7.86 8.32
C GLY A 305 5.40 -8.83 9.34
N GLY A 306 5.94 -8.28 10.42
CA GLY A 306 6.47 -9.03 11.53
C GLY A 306 7.42 -8.22 12.40
N ARG A 307 8.06 -8.91 13.36
CA ARG A 307 8.98 -8.33 14.33
C ARG A 307 10.42 -8.33 13.83
N TYR A 308 11.13 -7.21 13.97
CA TYR A 308 12.50 -7.00 13.46
C TYR A 308 13.39 -6.24 14.46
N ASP A 309 13.58 -6.80 15.64
CA ASP A 309 14.26 -6.16 16.77
C ASP A 309 15.72 -5.80 16.52
N LYS A 310 16.37 -6.42 15.53
CA LYS A 310 17.80 -6.24 15.22
C LYS A 310 18.08 -5.34 14.00
N LEU A 311 17.04 -4.69 13.45
CA LEU A 311 17.23 -3.90 12.23
C LEU A 311 18.21 -2.76 12.42
N LEU A 312 18.17 -2.03 13.56
CA LEU A 312 19.08 -0.90 13.78
C LEU A 312 20.55 -1.32 13.87
N SER A 313 20.86 -2.48 14.46
CA SER A 313 22.24 -2.98 14.51
C SER A 313 22.78 -3.32 13.12
N THR A 314 21.93 -3.74 12.19
CA THR A 314 22.35 -3.96 10.79
C THR A 314 22.76 -2.67 10.09
N LEU A 315 22.20 -1.54 10.52
CA LEU A 315 22.50 -0.19 10.02
C LEU A 315 23.61 0.52 10.84
N GLY A 316 24.16 -0.15 11.87
CA GLY A 316 25.23 0.38 12.71
C GLY A 316 24.75 1.10 13.98
N GLY A 317 23.47 0.99 14.32
CA GLY A 317 22.86 1.48 15.56
C GLY A 317 22.88 0.45 16.69
N LYS A 318 22.20 0.77 17.80
CA LYS A 318 21.89 -0.17 18.88
C LYS A 318 20.55 -0.82 18.60
N ASP A 319 20.41 -2.10 18.95
CA ASP A 319 19.15 -2.83 18.84
C ASP A 319 18.03 -2.09 19.57
N LEU A 320 16.89 -2.01 18.91
CA LEU A 320 15.66 -1.45 19.43
C LEU A 320 14.50 -2.31 18.93
N PRO A 321 13.70 -2.90 19.83
CA PRO A 321 12.59 -3.74 19.42
C PRO A 321 11.63 -2.98 18.52
N ALA A 322 11.23 -3.64 17.44
CA ALA A 322 10.30 -3.08 16.47
C ALA A 322 9.48 -4.16 15.79
N THR A 323 8.27 -3.80 15.43
CA THR A 323 7.36 -4.63 14.64
C THR A 323 6.58 -3.73 13.68
N GLY A 324 6.25 -4.21 12.48
CA GLY A 324 5.56 -3.41 11.47
C GLY A 324 5.13 -4.23 10.27
N PHE A 325 4.36 -3.61 9.38
CA PHE A 325 3.96 -4.22 8.12
C PHE A 325 4.07 -3.24 6.94
N GLY A 326 4.19 -3.82 5.76
CA GLY A 326 4.05 -3.15 4.48
C GLY A 326 2.85 -3.67 3.70
N PHE A 327 2.01 -2.77 3.21
CA PHE A 327 0.76 -3.07 2.55
C PHE A 327 0.70 -2.34 1.18
N GLY A 328 0.79 -3.09 0.09
CA GLY A 328 0.79 -2.52 -1.26
C GLY A 328 -0.62 -2.16 -1.77
N ASP A 329 -0.76 -1.01 -2.44
CA ASP A 329 -2.02 -0.53 -2.99
C ASP A 329 -2.60 -1.41 -4.12
N MET A 330 -1.75 -2.09 -4.88
CA MET A 330 -2.19 -2.75 -6.11
C MET A 330 -3.01 -4.01 -5.88
N VAL A 331 -2.59 -4.88 -4.95
CA VAL A 331 -3.25 -6.17 -4.73
C VAL A 331 -4.60 -5.99 -4.04
N ILE A 332 -4.70 -5.07 -3.08
CA ILE A 332 -5.97 -4.80 -2.40
C ILE A 332 -7.01 -4.23 -3.38
N MET A 333 -6.61 -3.36 -4.29
CA MET A 333 -7.52 -2.83 -5.30
C MET A 333 -8.04 -3.90 -6.25
N GLU A 334 -7.22 -4.89 -6.60
CA GLU A 334 -7.66 -6.06 -7.36
C GLU A 334 -8.71 -6.87 -6.58
N LEU A 335 -8.46 -7.15 -5.29
CA LEU A 335 -9.42 -7.87 -4.45
C LEU A 335 -10.74 -7.13 -4.32
N LEU A 336 -10.70 -5.83 -4.04
CA LEU A 336 -11.91 -5.01 -3.92
C LEU A 336 -12.71 -4.97 -5.23
N ALA A 337 -12.03 -4.92 -6.37
CA ALA A 337 -12.68 -4.97 -7.68
C ALA A 337 -13.36 -6.33 -7.92
N GLU A 338 -12.71 -7.45 -7.59
CA GLU A 338 -13.29 -8.80 -7.71
C GLU A 338 -14.51 -9.00 -6.82
N LYS A 339 -14.49 -8.37 -5.62
CA LYS A 339 -15.60 -8.44 -4.66
C LYS A 339 -16.72 -7.42 -4.94
N GLY A 340 -16.55 -6.53 -5.92
CA GLY A 340 -17.50 -5.46 -6.19
C GLY A 340 -17.59 -4.40 -5.09
N LEU A 341 -16.51 -4.22 -4.31
CA LEU A 341 -16.42 -3.29 -3.18
C LEU A 341 -15.77 -1.96 -3.55
N VAL A 342 -15.36 -1.76 -4.79
CA VAL A 342 -14.85 -0.48 -5.27
C VAL A 342 -15.99 0.53 -5.32
N PRO A 343 -15.93 1.66 -4.58
CA PRO A 343 -17.01 2.63 -4.59
C PRO A 343 -17.10 3.39 -5.91
N GLU A 344 -18.31 3.78 -6.28
CA GLU A 344 -18.52 4.73 -7.36
C GLU A 344 -18.31 6.16 -6.80
N LEU A 345 -17.18 6.77 -7.16
CA LEU A 345 -16.80 8.10 -6.69
C LEU A 345 -17.09 9.16 -7.76
N ILE A 346 -18.19 9.87 -7.60
CA ILE A 346 -18.54 10.99 -8.46
C ILE A 346 -17.75 12.22 -8.04
N GLY A 347 -17.25 12.99 -9.00
CA GLY A 347 -16.55 14.26 -8.72
C GLY A 347 -17.50 15.25 -8.03
N GLY A 348 -17.13 15.71 -6.83
CA GLY A 348 -17.97 16.63 -6.06
C GLY A 348 -17.72 18.08 -6.46
N ILE A 349 -18.38 18.56 -7.52
CA ILE A 349 -18.49 20.00 -7.80
C ILE A 349 -19.86 20.44 -7.32
N ASP A 350 -19.91 21.46 -6.44
CA ASP A 350 -21.19 21.96 -5.97
C ASP A 350 -21.93 22.73 -7.06
N ASP A 351 -21.22 23.63 -7.74
CA ASP A 351 -21.82 24.54 -8.70
C ASP A 351 -21.05 24.60 -10.02
N ILE A 352 -21.76 24.62 -11.15
CA ILE A 352 -21.24 25.11 -12.41
C ILE A 352 -21.85 26.47 -12.67
N VAL A 353 -21.00 27.49 -12.87
CA VAL A 353 -21.42 28.86 -13.20
C VAL A 353 -21.18 29.12 -14.66
N ILE A 354 -22.22 29.53 -15.38
CA ILE A 354 -22.14 29.92 -16.81
C ILE A 354 -22.74 31.29 -17.04
N SER A 355 -22.05 32.11 -17.87
CA SER A 355 -22.66 33.30 -18.48
C SER A 355 -23.28 32.93 -19.81
N LEU A 356 -24.52 33.38 -20.07
CA LEU A 356 -25.18 33.15 -21.36
C LEU A 356 -25.02 34.32 -22.34
N SER A 357 -24.18 35.30 -21.99
CA SER A 357 -23.77 36.44 -22.84
C SER A 357 -22.33 36.77 -22.55
N PRO A 358 -21.51 37.09 -23.57
CA PRO A 358 -20.11 37.47 -23.39
C PRO A 358 -19.92 38.70 -22.47
N GLU A 359 -20.87 39.63 -22.46
CA GLU A 359 -20.84 40.84 -21.64
C GLU A 359 -21.01 40.53 -20.14
N LEU A 360 -21.61 39.37 -19.79
CA LEU A 360 -21.81 38.91 -18.41
C LEU A 360 -20.70 38.04 -17.88
N ARG A 361 -19.60 37.88 -18.61
CA ARG A 361 -18.48 37.06 -18.16
C ARG A 361 -17.91 37.51 -16.80
N ASN A 362 -17.73 38.84 -16.65
CA ASN A 362 -17.24 39.41 -15.39
C ASN A 362 -18.28 39.21 -14.25
N ALA A 363 -19.56 39.28 -14.57
CA ALA A 363 -20.64 39.00 -13.62
C ALA A 363 -20.57 37.52 -13.17
N ALA A 364 -20.42 36.58 -14.08
CA ALA A 364 -20.24 35.16 -13.75
C ALA A 364 -18.98 34.90 -12.89
N MET A 365 -17.89 35.64 -13.15
CA MET A 365 -16.70 35.57 -12.28
C MET A 365 -16.99 36.06 -10.86
N SER A 366 -17.76 37.15 -10.71
CA SER A 366 -18.17 37.68 -9.40
C SER A 366 -19.06 36.68 -8.66
N VAL A 367 -20.05 36.10 -9.32
CA VAL A 367 -20.93 35.05 -8.79
C VAL A 367 -20.13 33.84 -8.33
N ALA A 368 -19.23 33.34 -9.17
CA ALA A 368 -18.37 32.20 -8.81
C ALA A 368 -17.48 32.54 -7.59
N SER A 369 -16.98 33.79 -7.51
CA SER A 369 -16.20 34.23 -6.35
C SER A 369 -17.03 34.25 -5.06
N SER A 370 -18.25 34.78 -5.10
CA SER A 370 -19.15 34.80 -3.93
C SER A 370 -19.45 33.38 -3.43
N LEU A 371 -19.79 32.46 -4.34
CA LEU A 371 -20.06 31.07 -3.98
C LEU A 371 -18.84 30.39 -3.34
N ARG A 372 -17.62 30.64 -3.86
CA ARG A 372 -16.38 30.12 -3.29
C ARG A 372 -16.06 30.68 -1.92
N VAL A 373 -16.32 31.96 -1.68
CA VAL A 373 -16.15 32.57 -0.34
C VAL A 373 -17.08 31.91 0.68
N ASN A 374 -18.25 31.44 0.25
CA ASN A 374 -19.17 30.67 1.07
C ASN A 374 -18.89 29.16 1.12
N GLY A 375 -17.66 28.74 0.75
CA GLY A 375 -17.17 27.37 0.92
C GLY A 375 -17.65 26.38 -0.16
N ARG A 376 -18.25 26.86 -1.25
CA ARG A 376 -18.71 25.98 -2.34
C ARG A 376 -17.62 25.73 -3.37
N SER A 377 -17.53 24.52 -3.86
CA SER A 377 -16.68 24.17 -5.01
C SER A 377 -17.35 24.61 -6.31
N VAL A 378 -16.70 25.48 -7.09
CA VAL A 378 -17.30 26.10 -8.27
C VAL A 378 -16.44 25.91 -9.50
N ASP A 379 -17.01 25.29 -10.53
CA ASP A 379 -16.47 25.27 -11.89
C ASP A 379 -17.08 26.42 -12.71
N LEU A 380 -16.27 27.43 -13.01
CA LEU A 380 -16.65 28.53 -13.85
C LEU A 380 -16.40 28.19 -15.32
N VAL A 381 -17.44 28.20 -16.15
CA VAL A 381 -17.30 28.01 -17.60
C VAL A 381 -16.51 29.17 -18.21
N LEU A 382 -15.28 28.89 -18.64
CA LEU A 382 -14.31 29.91 -19.06
C LEU A 382 -14.52 30.44 -20.50
N GLU A 383 -15.25 29.69 -21.32
CA GLU A 383 -15.49 30.01 -22.73
C GLU A 383 -16.98 30.24 -22.99
N ASP A 384 -17.28 30.89 -24.10
CA ASP A 384 -18.66 31.04 -24.54
C ASP A 384 -19.22 29.68 -24.96
N LYS A 385 -20.07 29.12 -24.11
CA LYS A 385 -20.74 27.84 -24.34
C LYS A 385 -22.26 28.01 -24.33
N ARG A 386 -22.94 27.17 -25.09
CA ARG A 386 -24.39 27.11 -25.06
C ARG A 386 -24.88 26.40 -23.80
N LEU A 387 -26.05 26.79 -23.30
CA LEU A 387 -26.67 26.20 -22.12
C LEU A 387 -26.75 24.66 -22.19
N LYS A 388 -27.07 24.09 -23.36
CA LYS A 388 -27.08 22.63 -23.55
C LYS A 388 -25.72 21.97 -23.26
N TRP A 389 -24.63 22.65 -23.54
CA TRP A 389 -23.29 22.17 -23.20
C TRP A 389 -23.08 22.19 -21.70
N ALA A 390 -23.53 23.25 -21.01
CA ALA A 390 -23.40 23.36 -19.55
C ALA A 390 -24.15 22.23 -18.81
N PHE A 391 -25.35 21.88 -19.24
CA PHE A 391 -26.06 20.72 -18.68
C PHE A 391 -25.30 19.40 -18.84
N LYS A 392 -24.80 19.12 -20.06
CA LYS A 392 -24.00 17.91 -20.28
C LYS A 392 -22.70 17.91 -19.49
N HIS A 393 -22.10 19.09 -19.30
CA HIS A 393 -20.90 19.22 -18.49
C HIS A 393 -21.20 18.99 -17.02
N ALA A 394 -22.30 19.53 -16.52
CA ALA A 394 -22.77 19.34 -15.16
C ALA A 394 -23.07 17.88 -14.83
N GLU A 395 -23.80 17.20 -15.68
CA GLU A 395 -24.07 15.76 -15.57
C GLU A 395 -22.75 14.95 -15.51
N ARG A 396 -21.83 15.21 -16.43
CA ARG A 396 -20.54 14.48 -16.50
C ARG A 396 -19.61 14.75 -15.33
N SER A 397 -19.66 15.97 -14.76
CA SER A 397 -18.84 16.38 -13.62
C SER A 397 -19.48 16.08 -12.27
N GLY A 398 -20.72 15.56 -12.24
CA GLY A 398 -21.45 15.30 -11.01
C GLY A 398 -21.78 16.55 -10.22
N ALA A 399 -21.99 17.69 -10.91
CA ALA A 399 -22.32 18.94 -10.25
C ALA A 399 -23.72 18.88 -9.63
N GLN A 400 -23.89 19.49 -8.45
CA GLN A 400 -25.18 19.54 -7.77
C GLN A 400 -26.10 20.59 -8.40
N ARG A 401 -25.55 21.76 -8.79
CA ARG A 401 -26.33 22.87 -9.29
C ARG A 401 -25.69 23.50 -10.53
N LEU A 402 -26.54 24.04 -11.39
CA LEU A 402 -26.14 24.91 -12.50
C LEU A 402 -26.61 26.34 -12.21
N VAL A 403 -25.66 27.27 -12.09
CA VAL A 403 -25.87 28.69 -11.85
C VAL A 403 -25.73 29.46 -13.16
N MET A 404 -26.81 30.04 -13.62
CA MET A 404 -26.91 30.72 -14.91
C MET A 404 -26.97 32.23 -14.71
N VAL A 405 -25.97 32.94 -15.27
CA VAL A 405 -25.96 34.41 -15.29
C VAL A 405 -26.52 34.85 -16.65
N MET A 406 -27.73 35.34 -16.65
CA MET A 406 -28.48 35.69 -17.85
C MET A 406 -28.86 37.20 -17.86
N PRO A 407 -29.02 37.78 -19.05
CA PRO A 407 -29.20 39.26 -19.17
C PRO A 407 -30.41 39.83 -18.42
N GLU A 408 -31.52 39.13 -18.41
CA GLU A 408 -32.76 39.67 -17.79
C GLU A 408 -32.64 39.58 -16.25
N GLU A 409 -32.27 38.43 -15.70
CA GLU A 409 -32.16 38.23 -14.24
C GLU A 409 -31.01 39.09 -13.67
N TRP A 410 -29.92 39.27 -14.42
CA TRP A 410 -28.79 40.09 -13.96
C TRP A 410 -29.16 41.59 -13.84
N LYS A 411 -30.06 42.13 -14.68
CA LYS A 411 -30.55 43.50 -14.54
C LYS A 411 -31.27 43.73 -13.23
N ASP A 412 -31.93 42.66 -12.69
CA ASP A 412 -32.67 42.68 -11.41
C ASP A 412 -31.79 42.26 -10.24
N GLY A 413 -30.47 42.14 -10.40
CA GLY A 413 -29.51 41.71 -9.39
C GLY A 413 -29.67 40.25 -8.97
N LYS A 414 -30.12 39.40 -9.91
CA LYS A 414 -30.40 37.99 -9.64
C LYS A 414 -29.60 37.08 -10.59
N VAL A 415 -29.52 35.83 -10.18
CA VAL A 415 -29.07 34.67 -11.02
C VAL A 415 -30.12 33.58 -10.95
N LYS A 416 -30.17 32.72 -11.94
CA LYS A 416 -31.01 31.54 -11.94
C LYS A 416 -30.19 30.33 -11.55
N ILE A 417 -30.64 29.59 -10.56
CA ILE A 417 -30.00 28.36 -10.08
C ILE A 417 -30.91 27.18 -10.38
N LYS A 418 -30.38 26.15 -11.01
CA LYS A 418 -31.07 24.88 -11.22
C LYS A 418 -30.40 23.83 -10.38
N ASP A 419 -31.16 23.23 -9.49
CA ASP A 419 -30.80 22.00 -8.81
C ASP A 419 -30.88 20.83 -9.81
N LEU A 420 -29.82 20.05 -9.93
CA LEU A 420 -29.72 19.02 -10.97
C LEU A 420 -30.31 17.68 -10.53
N GLU A 421 -30.49 17.48 -9.25
CA GLU A 421 -31.14 16.28 -8.71
C GLU A 421 -32.69 16.42 -8.75
N SER A 422 -33.22 17.50 -8.19
CA SER A 422 -34.66 17.74 -8.16
C SER A 422 -35.21 18.32 -9.47
N GLY A 423 -34.34 18.95 -10.27
CA GLY A 423 -34.73 19.69 -11.48
C GLY A 423 -35.36 21.05 -11.21
N GLU A 424 -35.46 21.48 -9.93
CA GLU A 424 -36.07 22.75 -9.54
C GLU A 424 -35.22 23.95 -9.98
N GLU A 425 -35.87 25.00 -10.49
CA GLU A 425 -35.20 26.24 -10.87
C GLU A 425 -35.71 27.39 -9.97
N VAL A 426 -34.77 28.14 -9.42
CA VAL A 426 -35.05 29.28 -8.55
C VAL A 426 -34.23 30.51 -8.99
N GLU A 427 -34.84 31.71 -8.82
CA GLU A 427 -34.10 32.95 -8.93
C GLU A 427 -33.61 33.39 -7.56
N VAL A 428 -32.33 33.69 -7.46
CA VAL A 428 -31.65 34.05 -6.20
C VAL A 428 -30.99 35.40 -6.35
N SER A 429 -31.10 36.29 -5.37
CA SER A 429 -30.37 37.54 -5.32
C SER A 429 -28.84 37.27 -5.27
N VAL A 430 -28.08 38.03 -6.02
CA VAL A 430 -26.60 37.94 -6.01
C VAL A 430 -26.04 38.23 -4.62
N ASP A 431 -26.69 39.12 -3.85
CA ASP A 431 -26.26 39.47 -2.50
C ASP A 431 -26.50 38.35 -1.47
N SER A 432 -27.27 37.33 -1.84
CA SER A 432 -27.55 36.16 -0.97
C SER A 432 -26.81 34.87 -1.35
N LEU A 433 -25.90 34.95 -2.29
CA LEU A 433 -25.08 33.80 -2.75
C LEU A 433 -23.97 33.44 -1.79
#